data_8e952e9a5603c58c0e568aa33c1c975c
#
_entry.id   8e952e9a5603c58c0e568aa33c1c975c
#
_cell.length_a   1.000
_cell.length_b   1.000
_cell.length_c   1.000
_cell.angle_alpha   90.00
_cell.angle_beta   90.00
_cell.angle_gamma   90.00
#
_symmetry.space_group_name_H-M   'P 1'
#
loop_
_entity.id
_entity.type
_entity.pdbx_description
1 polymer ?
#
loop_
_entity_poly.entity_id
_entity_poly.type
_entity_poly.pdbx_seq_one_letter_code
_entity_poly.pdbx_strand_id
1 'polypeptide(L)'
;VEWFGYSASVSPYILEQFEKWAGYKFRPEYIVDQGYHNSMFRVPSRQFLDFIEFQQIEVCALAKELVDIVHSYGKEAMMFLGDHWIGTEPYGKYFAGIGLDAVVGSVGSGVTLRMISDIKGVDYTEGRLLPYFFPDVFCEGGDPIGEARDNWRKARRALLRSPLDRIGYGGYLKLASNWPGFIDEIQNVVTEFRQIHENMQGTPSY
;
A
#
# COMPACT_ATOMS: atom_id res chain seq x y z
N VAL A 1 -1.58 4.97 9.96
CA VAL A 1 -0.20 4.87 10.47
C VAL A 1 0.70 4.48 9.30
N GLU A 2 1.66 5.33 8.94
CA GLU A 2 2.66 5.01 7.94
C GLU A 2 3.87 4.39 8.63
N TRP A 3 4.27 3.22 8.20
CA TRP A 3 5.45 2.54 8.67
C TRP A 3 6.37 2.23 7.50
N PHE A 4 7.57 2.74 7.54
CA PHE A 4 8.56 2.48 6.50
C PHE A 4 9.37 1.23 6.86
N GLY A 5 9.17 0.14 6.13
CA GLY A 5 9.79 -1.16 6.40
C GLY A 5 11.31 -1.19 6.36
N TYR A 6 11.95 -0.19 5.75
CA TYR A 6 13.40 -0.04 5.78
C TYR A 6 13.94 0.53 7.09
N SER A 7 13.10 1.09 7.92
CA SER A 7 13.46 1.69 9.19
C SER A 7 12.90 0.88 10.35
N ALA A 8 13.21 -0.42 10.36
CA ALA A 8 12.93 -1.26 11.52
C ALA A 8 13.41 -0.52 12.78
N SER A 9 12.52 -0.31 13.73
CA SER A 9 12.87 0.40 14.94
C SER A 9 13.83 -0.43 15.76
N VAL A 10 14.95 0.18 16.13
CA VAL A 10 15.91 -0.36 17.07
C VAL A 10 15.89 0.43 18.39
N SER A 11 14.74 1.00 18.72
CA SER A 11 14.57 1.69 20.01
C SER A 11 14.77 0.73 21.18
N PRO A 12 15.20 1.22 22.36
CA PRO A 12 15.38 0.37 23.53
C PRO A 12 14.13 -0.44 23.89
N TYR A 13 12.96 0.14 23.69
CA TYR A 13 11.68 -0.54 23.92
C TYR A 13 11.52 -1.75 22.97
N ILE A 14 11.72 -1.56 21.68
CA ILE A 14 11.57 -2.66 20.68
C ILE A 14 12.60 -3.76 20.94
N LEU A 15 13.82 -3.40 21.28
CA LEU A 15 14.86 -4.40 21.59
C LEU A 15 14.52 -5.20 22.85
N GLU A 16 13.94 -4.58 23.87
CA GLU A 16 13.47 -5.28 25.08
C GLU A 16 12.30 -6.22 24.77
N GLN A 17 11.32 -5.79 23.94
CA GLN A 17 10.22 -6.66 23.54
C GLN A 17 10.70 -7.82 22.67
N PHE A 18 11.65 -7.57 21.76
CA PHE A 18 12.27 -8.62 20.98
C PHE A 18 12.98 -9.66 21.86
N GLU A 19 13.77 -9.22 22.86
CA GLU A 19 14.44 -10.15 23.78
C GLU A 19 13.41 -11.03 24.52
N LYS A 20 12.30 -10.47 24.95
CA LYS A 20 11.22 -11.24 25.58
C LYS A 20 10.60 -12.27 24.63
N TRP A 21 10.40 -11.89 23.39
CA TRP A 21 9.79 -12.75 22.37
C TRP A 21 10.75 -13.84 21.87
N ALA A 22 11.99 -13.46 21.53
CA ALA A 22 12.98 -14.35 20.92
C ALA A 22 13.77 -15.20 21.92
N GLY A 23 13.84 -14.76 23.21
CA GLY A 23 14.66 -15.39 24.24
C GLY A 23 16.14 -15.04 24.17
N TYR A 24 16.54 -14.08 23.33
CA TYR A 24 17.91 -13.60 23.22
C TYR A 24 17.97 -12.13 22.80
N LYS A 25 19.11 -11.47 23.09
CA LYS A 25 19.30 -10.07 22.72
C LYS A 25 19.61 -9.90 21.24
N PHE A 26 18.87 -9.02 20.58
CA PHE A 26 19.22 -8.56 19.25
C PHE A 26 20.44 -7.64 19.30
N ARG A 27 21.37 -7.83 18.36
CA ARG A 27 22.55 -6.98 18.21
C ARG A 27 22.47 -6.23 16.88
N PRO A 28 22.72 -4.92 16.88
CA PRO A 28 22.71 -4.13 15.64
C PRO A 28 23.63 -4.69 14.54
N GLU A 29 24.72 -5.35 14.93
CA GLU A 29 25.67 -6.00 14.03
C GLU A 29 24.99 -7.07 13.13
N TYR A 30 23.91 -7.68 13.60
CA TYR A 30 23.18 -8.65 12.79
C TYR A 30 22.56 -8.03 11.53
N ILE A 31 22.32 -6.71 11.51
CA ILE A 31 21.87 -5.97 10.34
C ILE A 31 23.08 -5.48 9.54
N VAL A 32 24.03 -4.83 10.21
CA VAL A 32 25.16 -4.14 9.58
C VAL A 32 26.10 -5.13 8.92
N ASP A 33 26.50 -6.16 9.64
CA ASP A 33 27.46 -7.15 9.15
C ASP A 33 26.94 -8.00 8.01
N GLN A 34 25.62 -8.17 7.93
CA GLN A 34 24.99 -8.89 6.83
C GLN A 34 24.88 -8.06 5.53
N GLY A 35 25.16 -6.75 5.59
CA GLY A 35 25.05 -5.87 4.42
C GLY A 35 23.69 -5.92 3.77
N TYR A 36 22.66 -6.03 4.56
CA TYR A 36 21.29 -6.36 4.14
C TYR A 36 20.75 -5.42 3.05
N HIS A 37 21.05 -4.13 3.15
CA HIS A 37 20.57 -3.16 2.16
C HIS A 37 21.34 -3.15 0.84
N ASN A 38 22.50 -3.80 0.78
CA ASN A 38 23.43 -3.62 -0.33
C ASN A 38 23.69 -4.88 -1.17
N SER A 39 23.09 -6.01 -0.83
CA SER A 39 23.35 -7.22 -1.58
C SER A 39 22.20 -8.21 -1.56
N MET A 40 21.52 -8.32 -2.70
CA MET A 40 20.54 -9.38 -2.96
C MET A 40 21.15 -10.79 -2.99
N PHE A 41 22.47 -10.91 -2.84
CA PHE A 41 23.19 -12.18 -2.85
C PHE A 41 23.58 -12.68 -1.45
N ARG A 42 23.28 -11.92 -0.39
CA ARG A 42 23.56 -12.37 0.97
C ARG A 42 22.37 -13.11 1.54
N VAL A 43 22.63 -14.29 2.09
CA VAL A 43 21.63 -15.03 2.87
C VAL A 43 21.43 -14.32 4.20
N PRO A 44 20.21 -13.91 4.55
CA PRO A 44 19.94 -13.29 5.85
C PRO A 44 20.31 -14.24 6.99
N SER A 45 20.85 -13.68 8.09
CA SER A 45 21.06 -14.48 9.30
C SER A 45 19.73 -14.88 9.92
N ARG A 46 19.73 -15.97 10.70
CA ARG A 46 18.56 -16.39 11.46
C ARG A 46 18.08 -15.28 12.40
N GLN A 47 18.99 -14.63 13.08
CA GLN A 47 18.70 -13.54 14.01
C GLN A 47 18.03 -12.34 13.30
N PHE A 48 18.48 -12.03 12.09
CA PHE A 48 17.83 -10.99 11.29
C PHE A 48 16.41 -11.37 10.89
N LEU A 49 16.20 -12.61 10.44
CA LEU A 49 14.86 -13.09 10.07
C LEU A 49 13.92 -13.11 11.27
N ASP A 50 14.39 -13.56 12.44
CA ASP A 50 13.61 -13.53 13.67
C ASP A 50 13.22 -12.09 14.05
N PHE A 51 14.13 -11.13 13.86
CA PHE A 51 13.84 -9.71 14.14
C PHE A 51 12.81 -9.12 13.19
N ILE A 52 12.89 -9.45 11.90
CA ILE A 52 11.89 -9.02 10.91
C ILE A 52 10.53 -9.66 11.22
N GLU A 53 10.50 -10.95 11.56
CA GLU A 53 9.25 -11.61 11.94
C GLU A 53 8.61 -10.99 13.18
N PHE A 54 9.41 -10.70 14.21
CA PHE A 54 8.94 -9.98 15.38
C PHE A 54 8.34 -8.61 15.02
N GLN A 55 9.01 -7.84 14.17
CA GLN A 55 8.48 -6.55 13.71
C GLN A 55 7.16 -6.70 12.96
N GLN A 56 7.02 -7.73 12.14
CA GLN A 56 5.77 -8.03 11.43
C GLN A 56 4.64 -8.33 12.42
N ILE A 57 4.91 -9.13 13.45
CA ILE A 57 3.93 -9.47 14.48
C ILE A 57 3.47 -8.22 15.23
N GLU A 58 4.40 -7.37 15.68
CA GLU A 58 4.09 -6.16 16.43
C GLU A 58 3.27 -5.16 15.60
N VAL A 59 3.66 -4.94 14.35
CA VAL A 59 2.93 -4.01 13.47
C VAL A 59 1.53 -4.55 13.13
N CYS A 60 1.41 -5.83 12.85
CA CYS A 60 0.09 -6.44 12.61
C CYS A 60 -0.82 -6.39 13.84
N ALA A 61 -0.26 -6.63 15.03
CA ALA A 61 -1.03 -6.55 16.27
C ALA A 61 -1.55 -5.12 16.50
N LEU A 62 -0.71 -4.11 16.30
CA LEU A 62 -1.13 -2.71 16.39
C LEU A 62 -2.18 -2.36 15.33
N ALA A 63 -1.96 -2.76 14.08
CA ALA A 63 -2.92 -2.52 13.00
C ALA A 63 -4.28 -3.16 13.32
N LYS A 64 -4.25 -4.41 13.80
CA LYS A 64 -5.47 -5.11 14.22
C LYS A 64 -6.21 -4.39 15.34
N GLU A 65 -5.51 -3.92 16.38
CA GLU A 65 -6.13 -3.17 17.48
C GLU A 65 -6.84 -1.92 16.95
N LEU A 66 -6.22 -1.18 16.02
CA LEU A 66 -6.82 0.00 15.41
C LEU A 66 -8.06 -0.37 14.57
N VAL A 67 -8.01 -1.46 13.81
CA VAL A 67 -9.14 -1.97 13.02
C VAL A 67 -10.29 -2.40 13.96
N ASP A 68 -10.01 -3.13 15.02
CA ASP A 68 -11.01 -3.56 16.00
C ASP A 68 -11.72 -2.35 16.64
N ILE A 69 -10.99 -1.27 16.95
CA ILE A 69 -11.57 -0.01 17.41
C ILE A 69 -12.51 0.58 16.37
N VAL A 70 -12.09 0.66 15.10
CA VAL A 70 -12.95 1.19 14.01
C VAL A 70 -14.23 0.35 13.88
N HIS A 71 -14.10 -0.97 13.89
CA HIS A 71 -15.23 -1.89 13.82
C HIS A 71 -16.17 -1.76 15.03
N SER A 72 -15.66 -1.47 16.22
CA SER A 72 -16.50 -1.26 17.40
C SER A 72 -17.47 -0.08 17.26
N TYR A 73 -17.17 0.85 16.35
CA TYR A 73 -18.05 1.97 15.98
C TYR A 73 -18.93 1.67 14.75
N GLY A 74 -18.95 0.43 14.27
CA GLY A 74 -19.72 0.03 13.09
C GLY A 74 -19.21 0.69 11.80
N LYS A 75 -17.91 0.95 11.71
CA LYS A 75 -17.24 1.56 10.54
C LYS A 75 -16.30 0.58 9.87
N GLU A 76 -16.15 0.75 8.57
CA GLU A 76 -15.16 0.01 7.77
C GLU A 76 -13.75 0.58 7.99
N ALA A 77 -12.78 -0.32 8.07
CA ALA A 77 -11.37 0.01 8.19
C ALA A 77 -10.66 -0.18 6.85
N MET A 78 -10.08 0.89 6.33
CA MET A 78 -9.33 0.89 5.09
C MET A 78 -7.87 1.25 5.35
N MET A 79 -6.94 0.52 4.72
CA MET A 79 -5.52 0.83 4.79
C MET A 79 -4.98 1.24 3.43
N PHE A 80 -4.26 2.36 3.40
CA PHE A 80 -3.45 2.72 2.25
C PHE A 80 -2.12 1.96 2.30
N LEU A 81 -1.87 1.15 1.26
CA LEU A 81 -0.64 0.40 1.12
C LEU A 81 0.40 1.28 0.43
N GLY A 82 1.37 1.73 1.20
CA GLY A 82 2.58 2.35 0.68
C GLY A 82 3.60 1.30 0.23
N ASP A 83 4.69 1.77 -0.34
CA ASP A 83 5.82 0.91 -0.64
C ASP A 83 6.51 0.51 0.67
N HIS A 84 6.72 -0.80 0.89
CA HIS A 84 7.56 -1.33 1.97
C HIS A 84 7.00 -1.30 3.42
N TRP A 85 5.79 -1.73 3.60
CA TRP A 85 5.19 -1.80 4.93
C TRP A 85 5.44 -3.15 5.61
N ILE A 86 6.32 -3.18 6.59
CA ILE A 86 6.56 -4.36 7.41
C ILE A 86 5.26 -4.80 8.10
N GLY A 87 4.92 -6.07 7.99
CA GLY A 87 3.77 -6.68 8.65
C GLY A 87 2.43 -6.42 7.97
N THR A 88 2.35 -5.43 7.10
CA THR A 88 1.16 -5.10 6.34
C THR A 88 1.29 -5.44 4.86
N GLU A 89 2.28 -6.26 4.51
CA GLU A 89 2.44 -6.79 3.16
C GLU A 89 1.22 -7.66 2.81
N PRO A 90 0.50 -7.35 1.72
CA PRO A 90 -0.73 -8.04 1.35
C PRO A 90 -0.59 -9.55 1.13
N TYR A 91 0.64 -9.98 0.85
CA TYR A 91 0.99 -11.39 0.64
C TYR A 91 1.67 -12.02 1.85
N GLY A 92 1.88 -11.25 2.91
CA GLY A 92 2.48 -11.70 4.16
C GLY A 92 1.52 -12.56 4.98
N LYS A 93 2.10 -13.48 5.76
CA LYS A 93 1.31 -14.44 6.56
C LYS A 93 0.44 -13.80 7.65
N TYR A 94 0.72 -12.56 8.02
CA TYR A 94 -0.02 -11.85 9.08
C TYR A 94 -1.11 -10.92 8.56
N PHE A 95 -1.12 -10.60 7.25
CA PHE A 95 -2.00 -9.61 6.66
C PHE A 95 -3.49 -9.89 6.89
N ALA A 96 -3.94 -11.12 6.59
CA ALA A 96 -5.34 -11.50 6.75
C ALA A 96 -5.83 -11.37 8.21
N GLY A 97 -4.93 -11.54 9.20
CA GLY A 97 -5.25 -11.41 10.62
C GLY A 97 -5.52 -9.98 11.08
N ILE A 98 -5.19 -8.97 10.28
CA ILE A 98 -5.47 -7.55 10.59
C ILE A 98 -6.98 -7.30 10.53
N GLY A 99 -7.70 -7.95 9.59
CA GLY A 99 -9.15 -7.82 9.46
C GLY A 99 -9.60 -6.54 8.77
N LEU A 100 -8.83 -6.05 7.79
CA LEU A 100 -9.20 -4.88 6.99
C LEU A 100 -10.40 -5.19 6.08
N ASP A 101 -11.31 -4.25 5.94
CA ASP A 101 -12.39 -4.32 4.95
C ASP A 101 -11.89 -3.94 3.56
N ALA A 102 -10.94 -3.04 3.48
CA ALA A 102 -10.43 -2.56 2.20
C ALA A 102 -8.95 -2.20 2.22
N VAL A 103 -8.37 -2.25 1.04
CA VAL A 103 -7.02 -1.72 0.78
C VAL A 103 -7.04 -0.72 -0.35
N VAL A 104 -6.15 0.26 -0.23
CA VAL A 104 -5.95 1.31 -1.23
C VAL A 104 -4.48 1.31 -1.63
N GLY A 105 -4.21 1.31 -2.91
CA GLY A 105 -2.85 1.35 -3.41
C GLY A 105 -2.66 2.32 -4.58
N SER A 106 -1.42 2.70 -4.83
CA SER A 106 -1.05 3.56 -5.95
C SER A 106 -1.16 2.82 -7.27
N VAL A 107 -1.83 3.40 -8.24
CA VAL A 107 -1.96 2.86 -9.60
C VAL A 107 -1.23 3.76 -10.58
N GLY A 108 0.01 3.40 -10.92
CA GLY A 108 0.79 4.06 -11.97
C GLY A 108 0.88 3.26 -13.26
N SER A 109 0.45 2.00 -13.24
CA SER A 109 0.55 1.09 -14.38
C SER A 109 -0.42 -0.10 -14.25
N GLY A 110 -0.50 -0.92 -15.30
CA GLY A 110 -1.25 -2.17 -15.23
C GLY A 110 -0.64 -3.21 -14.29
N VAL A 111 0.63 -3.11 -13.96
CA VAL A 111 1.29 -4.01 -12.99
C VAL A 111 0.80 -3.70 -11.58
N THR A 112 0.90 -2.44 -11.16
CA THR A 112 0.44 -2.02 -9.83
C THR A 112 -1.05 -2.25 -9.65
N LEU A 113 -1.86 -2.03 -10.69
CA LEU A 113 -3.29 -2.34 -10.66
C LEU A 113 -3.53 -3.83 -10.38
N ARG A 114 -2.85 -4.74 -11.09
CA ARG A 114 -2.98 -6.18 -10.87
C ARG A 114 -2.56 -6.58 -9.47
N MET A 115 -1.48 -6.00 -8.96
CA MET A 115 -1.02 -6.28 -7.60
C MET A 115 -2.09 -5.94 -6.56
N ILE A 116 -2.78 -4.81 -6.72
CA ILE A 116 -3.86 -4.41 -5.81
C ILE A 116 -5.07 -5.33 -5.97
N SER A 117 -5.49 -5.61 -7.21
CA SER A 117 -6.61 -6.49 -7.51
C SER A 117 -6.44 -7.92 -6.97
N ASP A 118 -5.20 -8.40 -6.89
CA ASP A 118 -4.89 -9.76 -6.42
C ASP A 118 -4.87 -9.91 -4.90
N ILE A 119 -4.98 -8.81 -4.14
CA ILE A 119 -4.97 -8.85 -2.68
C ILE A 119 -6.19 -9.63 -2.19
N LYS A 120 -5.94 -10.58 -1.29
CA LYS A 120 -6.96 -11.42 -0.68
C LYS A 120 -7.21 -11.02 0.78
N GLY A 121 -8.37 -11.40 1.29
CA GLY A 121 -8.72 -11.15 2.70
C GLY A 121 -9.20 -9.72 2.96
N VAL A 122 -9.69 -9.05 1.92
CA VAL A 122 -10.39 -7.75 1.99
C VAL A 122 -11.67 -7.84 1.17
N ASP A 123 -12.66 -7.02 1.51
CA ASP A 123 -13.94 -7.01 0.82
C ASP A 123 -13.88 -6.24 -0.49
N TYR A 124 -13.06 -5.18 -0.54
CA TYR A 124 -12.87 -4.40 -1.78
C TYR A 124 -11.48 -3.76 -1.88
N THR A 125 -11.13 -3.42 -3.12
CA THR A 125 -9.85 -2.83 -3.49
C THR A 125 -10.04 -1.46 -4.14
N GLU A 126 -9.17 -0.52 -3.84
CA GLU A 126 -9.17 0.82 -4.42
C GLU A 126 -7.81 1.17 -5.03
N GLY A 127 -7.83 1.68 -6.26
CA GLY A 127 -6.65 2.23 -6.90
C GLY A 127 -6.64 3.76 -6.84
N ARG A 128 -5.50 4.37 -6.56
CA ARG A 128 -5.32 5.82 -6.58
C ARG A 128 -4.32 6.26 -7.63
N LEU A 129 -4.75 7.20 -8.46
CA LEU A 129 -3.92 7.86 -9.45
C LEU A 129 -3.13 9.00 -8.81
N LEU A 130 -1.88 9.18 -9.22
CA LEU A 130 -1.00 10.26 -8.77
C LEU A 130 -0.90 10.44 -7.24
N PRO A 131 -0.58 9.39 -6.48
CA PRO A 131 -0.72 9.46 -5.02
C PRO A 131 0.33 10.30 -4.30
N TYR A 132 1.55 10.50 -4.85
CA TYR A 132 2.67 11.00 -4.04
C TYR A 132 3.50 12.13 -4.62
N PHE A 133 3.35 12.48 -5.88
CA PHE A 133 4.33 13.36 -6.55
C PHE A 133 3.86 14.81 -6.63
N PHE A 134 3.47 15.35 -5.49
CA PHE A 134 2.92 16.71 -5.43
C PHE A 134 3.89 17.80 -5.87
N PRO A 135 5.13 17.85 -5.36
CA PRO A 135 6.06 18.89 -5.78
C PRO A 135 6.48 18.74 -7.23
N ASP A 136 6.54 17.51 -7.73
CA ASP A 136 7.10 17.18 -9.04
C ASP A 136 6.08 17.35 -10.17
N VAL A 137 4.80 17.22 -9.86
CA VAL A 137 3.71 17.27 -10.85
C VAL A 137 2.89 18.54 -10.75
N PHE A 138 2.59 19.00 -9.52
CA PHE A 138 1.81 20.22 -9.28
C PHE A 138 2.73 21.41 -9.00
N CYS A 139 3.58 21.72 -9.95
CA CYS A 139 4.54 22.84 -9.90
C CYS A 139 4.50 23.65 -11.19
N GLU A 140 5.17 24.80 -11.21
CA GLU A 140 5.31 25.60 -12.42
C GLU A 140 6.01 24.78 -13.52
N GLY A 141 5.40 24.69 -14.68
CA GLY A 141 5.86 23.85 -15.80
C GLY A 141 5.49 22.36 -15.71
N GLY A 142 4.84 21.93 -14.65
CA GLY A 142 4.33 20.57 -14.51
C GLY A 142 3.04 20.35 -15.33
N ASP A 143 2.75 19.08 -15.64
CA ASP A 143 1.55 18.69 -16.39
C ASP A 143 0.77 17.59 -15.62
N PRO A 144 0.05 17.94 -14.54
CA PRO A 144 -0.73 16.96 -13.78
C PRO A 144 -1.85 16.33 -14.59
N ILE A 145 -2.40 17.00 -15.59
CA ILE A 145 -3.44 16.48 -16.47
C ILE A 145 -2.87 15.38 -17.37
N GLY A 146 -1.75 15.66 -18.03
CA GLY A 146 -1.05 14.70 -18.87
C GLY A 146 -0.61 13.46 -18.08
N GLU A 147 -0.07 13.66 -16.87
CA GLU A 147 0.32 12.56 -15.98
C GLU A 147 -0.88 11.70 -15.56
N ALA A 148 -2.01 12.30 -15.20
CA ALA A 148 -3.23 11.56 -14.86
C ALA A 148 -3.73 10.72 -16.05
N ARG A 149 -3.77 11.30 -17.24
CA ARG A 149 -4.13 10.61 -18.49
C ARG A 149 -3.20 9.44 -18.80
N ASP A 150 -1.91 9.64 -18.61
CA ASP A 150 -0.90 8.63 -18.88
C ASP A 150 -1.00 7.46 -17.91
N ASN A 151 -1.16 7.75 -16.62
CA ASN A 151 -1.41 6.73 -15.60
C ASN A 151 -2.68 5.93 -15.88
N TRP A 152 -3.77 6.62 -16.20
CA TRP A 152 -5.03 5.97 -16.55
C TRP A 152 -4.89 5.10 -17.81
N ARG A 153 -4.29 5.62 -18.87
CA ARG A 153 -4.06 4.88 -20.12
C ARG A 153 -3.23 3.60 -19.90
N LYS A 154 -2.24 3.65 -19.01
CA LYS A 154 -1.42 2.48 -18.65
C LYS A 154 -2.19 1.48 -17.79
N ALA A 155 -3.02 1.96 -16.88
CA ALA A 155 -3.75 1.14 -15.92
C ALA A 155 -5.01 0.48 -16.51
N ARG A 156 -5.84 1.22 -17.25
CA ARG A 156 -7.18 0.79 -17.67
C ARG A 156 -7.24 -0.54 -18.43
N ARG A 157 -6.19 -0.86 -19.19
CA ARG A 157 -6.12 -2.13 -19.92
C ARG A 157 -6.05 -3.35 -19.01
N ALA A 158 -5.52 -3.17 -17.81
CA ALA A 158 -5.43 -4.25 -16.83
C ALA A 158 -6.78 -4.55 -16.17
N LEU A 159 -7.68 -3.56 -16.09
CA LEU A 159 -9.02 -3.72 -15.51
C LEU A 159 -9.82 -4.86 -16.15
N LEU A 160 -9.63 -5.10 -17.44
CA LEU A 160 -10.32 -6.18 -18.15
C LEU A 160 -9.99 -7.59 -17.65
N ARG A 161 -8.89 -7.75 -16.91
CA ARG A 161 -8.45 -9.02 -16.34
C ARG A 161 -8.28 -9.00 -14.83
N SER A 162 -8.16 -7.81 -14.26
CA SER A 162 -7.86 -7.59 -12.85
C SER A 162 -8.72 -6.43 -12.37
N PRO A 163 -10.01 -6.67 -12.08
CA PRO A 163 -10.94 -5.61 -11.70
C PRO A 163 -10.53 -5.00 -10.36
N LEU A 164 -10.73 -3.69 -10.25
CA LEU A 164 -10.75 -2.97 -8.99
C LEU A 164 -12.20 -2.57 -8.68
N ASP A 165 -12.52 -2.45 -7.42
CA ASP A 165 -13.86 -2.01 -6.98
C ASP A 165 -14.00 -0.50 -7.03
N ARG A 166 -12.91 0.23 -6.77
CA ARG A 166 -12.87 1.70 -6.75
C ARG A 166 -11.61 2.26 -7.40
N ILE A 167 -11.73 3.47 -7.93
CA ILE A 167 -10.59 4.26 -8.40
C ILE A 167 -10.81 5.74 -8.07
N GLY A 168 -9.73 6.45 -7.80
CA GLY A 168 -9.79 7.86 -7.50
C GLY A 168 -8.44 8.56 -7.54
N TYR A 169 -8.44 9.81 -7.09
CA TYR A 169 -7.23 10.61 -6.92
C TYR A 169 -6.67 10.44 -5.50
N GLY A 170 -5.37 10.19 -5.40
CA GLY A 170 -4.68 9.96 -4.15
C GLY A 170 -3.77 11.09 -3.71
N GLY A 171 -4.29 12.30 -3.52
CA GLY A 171 -3.44 13.44 -3.16
C GLY A 171 -4.14 14.56 -2.40
N TYR A 172 -3.43 15.67 -2.19
CA TYR A 172 -3.96 16.84 -1.51
C TYR A 172 -4.94 17.61 -2.40
N LEU A 173 -6.23 17.54 -2.09
CA LEU A 173 -7.29 18.23 -2.84
C LEU A 173 -7.04 19.75 -2.95
N LYS A 174 -6.53 20.39 -1.88
CA LYS A 174 -6.19 21.82 -1.90
C LYS A 174 -5.13 22.14 -2.97
N LEU A 175 -4.16 21.28 -3.18
CA LEU A 175 -3.15 21.47 -4.20
C LEU A 175 -3.76 21.24 -5.60
N ALA A 176 -4.50 20.16 -5.75
CA ALA A 176 -5.18 19.82 -7.00
C ALA A 176 -6.21 20.87 -7.43
N SER A 177 -6.87 21.55 -6.49
CA SER A 177 -7.84 22.62 -6.79
C SER A 177 -7.24 23.86 -7.44
N ASN A 178 -5.92 24.05 -7.36
CA ASN A 178 -5.22 25.11 -8.09
C ASN A 178 -5.06 24.80 -9.60
N TRP A 179 -5.48 23.59 -10.02
CA TRP A 179 -5.38 23.09 -11.37
C TRP A 179 -6.78 22.66 -11.86
N PRO A 180 -7.66 23.57 -12.25
CA PRO A 180 -9.07 23.26 -12.54
C PRO A 180 -9.27 22.13 -13.54
N GLY A 181 -8.52 22.11 -14.64
CA GLY A 181 -8.58 21.05 -15.64
C GLY A 181 -8.14 19.67 -15.15
N PHE A 182 -7.37 19.60 -14.05
CA PHE A 182 -7.00 18.32 -13.44
C PHE A 182 -8.19 17.65 -12.74
N ILE A 183 -9.01 18.42 -12.03
CA ILE A 183 -10.22 17.88 -11.37
C ILE A 183 -11.20 17.35 -12.42
N ASP A 184 -11.39 18.10 -13.52
CA ASP A 184 -12.23 17.65 -14.65
C ASP A 184 -11.70 16.35 -15.27
N GLU A 185 -10.37 16.23 -15.41
CA GLU A 185 -9.76 15.03 -15.95
C GLU A 185 -9.95 13.82 -15.00
N ILE A 186 -9.79 14.00 -13.70
CA ILE A 186 -10.08 12.93 -12.74
C ILE A 186 -11.56 12.51 -12.79
N GLN A 187 -12.47 13.45 -12.96
CA GLN A 187 -13.90 13.14 -13.13
C GLN A 187 -14.15 12.33 -14.41
N ASN A 188 -13.48 12.65 -15.50
CA ASN A 188 -13.56 11.88 -16.75
C ASN A 188 -13.04 10.45 -16.54
N VAL A 189 -11.88 10.28 -15.88
CA VAL A 189 -11.32 8.98 -15.56
C VAL A 189 -12.27 8.15 -14.69
N VAL A 190 -12.84 8.74 -13.65
CA VAL A 190 -13.80 8.05 -12.76
C VAL A 190 -15.05 7.65 -13.52
N THR A 191 -15.52 8.48 -14.46
CA THR A 191 -16.68 8.16 -15.30
C THR A 191 -16.39 7.00 -16.24
N GLU A 192 -15.24 7.01 -16.92
CA GLU A 192 -14.81 5.90 -17.79
C GLU A 192 -14.62 4.60 -16.97
N PHE A 193 -13.99 4.70 -15.79
CA PHE A 193 -13.85 3.55 -14.90
C PHE A 193 -15.20 2.93 -14.53
N ARG A 194 -16.16 3.76 -14.13
CA ARG A 194 -17.51 3.28 -13.76
C ARG A 194 -18.18 2.56 -14.91
N GLN A 195 -18.10 3.09 -16.12
CA GLN A 195 -18.64 2.44 -17.32
C GLN A 195 -17.98 1.07 -17.56
N ILE A 196 -16.64 0.98 -17.43
CA ILE A 196 -15.92 -0.30 -17.56
C ILE A 196 -16.38 -1.27 -16.48
N HIS A 197 -16.40 -0.83 -15.21
CA HIS A 197 -16.77 -1.65 -14.07
C HIS A 197 -18.20 -2.21 -14.20
N GLU A 198 -19.17 -1.38 -14.54
CA GLU A 198 -20.57 -1.78 -14.74
C GLU A 198 -20.73 -2.79 -15.90
N ASN A 199 -20.01 -2.59 -17.00
CA ASN A 199 -20.04 -3.50 -18.14
C ASN A 199 -19.31 -4.84 -17.89
N MET A 200 -18.43 -4.89 -16.91
CA MET A 200 -17.71 -6.12 -16.54
C MET A 200 -18.46 -6.97 -15.50
N GLN A 201 -19.43 -6.40 -14.80
CA GLN A 201 -20.23 -7.15 -13.84
C GLN A 201 -20.97 -8.30 -14.53
N GLY A 202 -20.69 -9.51 -14.07
CA GLY A 202 -21.27 -10.74 -14.64
C GLY A 202 -20.54 -11.30 -15.87
N THR A 203 -19.46 -10.67 -16.32
CA THR A 203 -18.63 -11.21 -17.40
C THR A 203 -17.60 -12.19 -16.80
N PRO A 204 -17.53 -13.46 -17.28
CA PRO A 204 -16.51 -14.39 -16.80
C PRO A 204 -15.11 -13.84 -17.08
N SER A 205 -14.23 -13.86 -16.06
CA SER A 205 -12.81 -13.60 -16.28
C SER A 205 -12.19 -14.79 -17.02
N TYR A 206 -11.57 -14.54 -18.14
CA TYR A 206 -10.86 -15.55 -18.94
C TYR A 206 -9.38 -15.60 -18.54
#